data_d4a4e65f807e1446cd27c6aafbbe5ff8
#
_entry.id   d4a4e65f807e1446cd27c6aafbbe5ff8
#
_cell.length_a   1.000
_cell.length_b   1.000
_cell.length_c   1.000
_cell.angle_alpha   90.00
_cell.angle_beta   90.00
_cell.angle_gamma   90.00
#
_symmetry.space_group_name_H-M   'P 1'
#
loop_
_entity.id
_entity.type
_entity.pdbx_description
1 polymer ?
#
loop_
_entity_poly.entity_id
_entity_poly.type
_entity_poly.pdbx_seq_one_letter_code
_entity_poly.pdbx_strand_id
1 'polypeptide(L)'
;MSGERGQRAATTGDGGASPRPVQRLRGSCHCGAVRFEIETDFPELTTCDCSICRRKNALMVKVHEDRFRLLAGADALTEYRFHTQTARHFFCKTCGIYPFHRKRVTPEHLGINVFCLENFDPAGIPVRHTDGVGMK
;
A
#
# COMPACT_ATOMS: atom_id res chain seq x y z
N MET A 1 -14.29 18.48 -3.68
CA MET A 1 -14.02 18.12 -3.90
C MET A 1 -13.68 18.20 -4.24
N SER A 2 -13.43 18.72 -3.92
CA SER A 2 -12.98 18.65 -4.12
C SER A 2 -12.27 18.87 -4.42
N GLY A 3 -12.05 19.60 -4.08
CA GLY A 3 -11.53 19.65 -4.20
C GLY A 3 -10.72 20.00 -4.49
N GLU A 4 -10.69 20.40 -3.98
CA GLU A 4 -10.11 20.34 -4.11
C GLU A 4 -9.53 20.20 -4.47
N ARG A 5 -9.69 20.66 -4.21
CA ARG A 5 -9.16 20.26 -4.45
C ARG A 5 -8.49 20.40 -4.95
N GLY A 6 -8.20 21.30 -4.76
CA GLY A 6 -7.69 21.05 -5.10
C GLY A 6 -6.79 21.20 -5.38
N GLN A 7 -6.77 21.47 -5.04
CA GLN A 7 -6.14 21.28 -5.20
C GLN A 7 -5.47 21.21 -5.57
N ARG A 8 -5.46 21.72 -5.30
CA ARG A 8 -4.86 21.43 -5.50
C ARG A 8 -4.10 21.35 -5.91
N ALA A 9 -3.86 21.94 -5.69
CA ALA A 9 -3.13 21.61 -5.99
C ALA A 9 -2.31 21.48 -6.26
N ALA A 10 -2.26 21.89 -6.14
CA ALA A 10 -1.54 21.58 -6.40
C ALA A 10 -0.70 21.47 -6.65
N THR A 11 -0.47 21.82 -6.63
CA THR A 11 0.37 21.57 -6.83
C THR A 11 1.36 21.61 -7.08
N THR A 12 1.37 21.84 -6.48
CA THR A 12 2.39 22.09 -6.80
C THR A 12 3.50 21.58 -6.98
N GLY A 13 4.02 21.82 -7.33
CA GLY A 13 5.02 21.35 -7.85
C GLY A 13 6.04 20.74 -7.26
N ASP A 14 6.42 20.92 -6.76
CA ASP A 14 7.46 20.36 -6.22
C ASP A 14 7.12 19.09 -5.81
N GLY A 15 6.52 18.43 -6.56
CA GLY A 15 6.34 17.27 -6.17
C GLY A 15 6.37 17.15 -4.83
N GLY A 16 6.98 17.96 -4.46
CA GLY A 16 7.01 18.01 -3.28
C GLY A 16 5.84 18.29 -2.76
N ALA A 17 5.17 17.71 -2.79
CA ALA A 17 4.03 17.87 -2.11
C ALA A 17 4.24 18.47 -0.80
N SER A 18 3.38 19.28 -0.40
CA SER A 18 3.36 19.79 0.96
C SER A 18 3.33 18.63 1.92
N PRO A 19 4.04 18.71 3.02
CA PRO A 19 3.97 17.69 4.03
C PRO A 19 2.54 17.50 4.51
N ARG A 20 2.15 16.27 4.67
CA ARG A 20 0.85 15.90 5.21
C ARG A 20 1.03 15.47 6.66
N PRO A 21 0.02 15.66 7.50
CA PRO A 21 0.12 15.13 8.85
C PRO A 21 0.14 13.61 8.82
N VAL A 22 0.80 13.04 9.81
CA VAL A 22 0.74 11.59 10.01
C VAL A 22 -0.68 11.22 10.37
N GLN A 23 -1.23 10.23 9.68
CA GLN A 23 -2.57 9.75 9.91
C GLN A 23 -2.51 8.30 10.36
N ARG A 24 -3.45 7.93 11.21
CA ARG A 24 -3.65 6.54 11.61
C ARG A 24 -4.90 6.06 10.93
N LEU A 25 -4.74 5.05 10.09
CA LEU A 25 -5.84 4.54 9.29
C LEU A 25 -5.96 3.03 9.46
N ARG A 26 -7.18 2.55 9.44
CA ARG A 26 -7.45 1.13 9.47
C ARG A 26 -7.79 0.63 8.08
N GLY A 27 -7.45 -0.63 7.84
CA GLY A 27 -7.78 -1.28 6.60
C GLY A 27 -8.26 -2.70 6.84
N SER A 28 -8.83 -3.28 5.81
CA SER A 28 -9.30 -4.66 5.88
C SER A 28 -9.39 -5.26 4.49
N CYS A 29 -9.42 -6.60 4.43
CA CYS A 29 -9.81 -7.29 3.21
C CYS A 29 -11.31 -7.15 3.03
N HIS A 30 -11.83 -7.66 1.93
CA HIS A 30 -13.25 -7.48 1.61
C HIS A 30 -14.17 -8.16 2.63
N CYS A 31 -13.84 -9.38 3.05
CA CYS A 31 -14.70 -10.11 3.99
C CYS A 31 -14.51 -9.67 5.44
N GLY A 32 -13.48 -8.87 5.72
CA GLY A 32 -13.24 -8.38 7.07
C GLY A 32 -12.46 -9.31 7.97
N ALA A 33 -12.06 -10.50 7.48
CA ALA A 33 -11.31 -11.42 8.31
C ALA A 33 -9.91 -10.89 8.63
N VAL A 34 -9.30 -10.14 7.69
CA VAL A 34 -7.98 -9.54 7.89
C VAL A 34 -8.18 -8.06 8.16
N ARG A 35 -7.65 -7.58 9.28
CA ARG A 35 -7.75 -6.17 9.66
C ARG A 35 -6.39 -5.69 10.12
N PHE A 36 -6.05 -4.45 9.75
CA PHE A 36 -4.76 -3.88 10.11
C PHE A 36 -4.90 -2.38 10.34
N GLU A 37 -3.82 -1.80 10.87
CA GLU A 37 -3.74 -0.37 11.12
C GLU A 37 -2.37 0.12 10.70
N ILE A 38 -2.31 1.29 10.08
CA ILE A 38 -1.04 1.91 9.68
C ILE A 38 -1.01 3.35 10.13
N GLU A 39 0.22 3.86 10.22
CA GLU A 39 0.47 5.28 10.45
C GLU A 39 1.39 5.77 9.33
N THR A 40 0.97 6.81 8.63
CA THR A 40 1.79 7.36 7.55
C THR A 40 1.33 8.77 7.20
N ASP A 41 2.26 9.54 6.66
CA ASP A 41 1.96 10.87 6.14
C ASP A 41 1.75 10.84 4.61
N PHE A 42 1.74 9.66 4.00
CA PHE A 42 1.49 9.48 2.57
C PHE A 42 2.37 10.36 1.69
N PRO A 43 3.70 10.23 1.77
CA PRO A 43 4.57 11.07 0.92
C PRO A 43 4.39 10.78 -0.55
N GLU A 44 4.11 9.54 -0.90
CA GLU A 44 3.81 9.15 -2.27
C GLU A 44 3.10 7.81 -2.27
N LEU A 45 2.39 7.52 -3.36
CA LEU A 45 1.86 6.19 -3.63
C LEU A 45 2.68 5.57 -4.74
N THR A 46 2.73 4.24 -4.79
CA THR A 46 3.52 3.55 -5.79
C THR A 46 2.71 2.47 -6.49
N THR A 47 3.05 2.26 -7.75
CA THR A 47 2.63 1.07 -8.49
C THR A 47 3.89 0.31 -8.87
N CYS A 48 3.74 -0.96 -9.24
CA CYS A 48 4.87 -1.77 -9.64
C CYS A 48 4.45 -2.62 -10.83
N ASP A 49 5.35 -2.76 -11.82
CA ASP A 49 5.04 -3.51 -13.03
C ASP A 49 5.64 -4.92 -13.04
N CYS A 50 6.11 -5.41 -11.90
CA CYS A 50 6.58 -6.79 -11.85
C CYS A 50 5.40 -7.74 -12.10
N SER A 51 5.72 -9.01 -12.38
CA SER A 51 4.72 -9.95 -12.85
C SER A 51 3.53 -10.10 -11.91
N ILE A 52 3.75 -10.06 -10.61
CA ILE A 52 2.65 -10.20 -9.65
C ILE A 52 1.96 -8.86 -9.38
N CYS A 53 2.72 -7.78 -9.24
CA CYS A 53 2.12 -6.48 -8.92
C CYS A 53 1.25 -5.98 -10.07
N ARG A 54 1.65 -6.25 -11.31
CA ARG A 54 0.86 -5.89 -12.46
C ARG A 54 -0.49 -6.61 -12.44
N ARG A 55 -0.52 -7.86 -12.01
CA ARG A 55 -1.75 -8.64 -11.94
C ARG A 55 -2.63 -8.20 -10.78
N LYS A 56 -2.02 -7.81 -9.65
CA LYS A 56 -2.80 -7.27 -8.53
C LYS A 56 -3.39 -5.91 -8.87
N ASN A 57 -2.74 -5.17 -9.77
CA ASN A 57 -3.18 -3.82 -10.14
C ASN A 57 -3.39 -2.95 -8.91
N ALA A 58 -2.43 -2.99 -7.98
CA ALA A 58 -2.58 -2.34 -6.69
C ALA A 58 -1.86 -0.99 -6.67
N LEU A 59 -2.47 -0.05 -5.98
CA LEU A 59 -1.86 1.23 -5.65
C LEU A 59 -1.44 1.14 -4.19
N MET A 60 -0.17 1.46 -3.90
CA MET A 60 0.40 1.12 -2.59
C MET A 60 1.04 2.32 -1.93
N VAL A 61 1.03 2.31 -0.59
CA VAL A 61 1.86 3.20 0.20
C VAL A 61 2.89 2.34 0.95
N LYS A 62 4.15 2.82 0.99
CA LYS A 62 5.23 2.12 1.69
C LYS A 62 5.20 2.53 3.16
N VAL A 63 5.17 1.56 4.05
CA VAL A 63 5.12 1.79 5.49
C VAL A 63 6.17 0.92 6.17
N HIS A 64 6.92 1.52 7.10
CA HIS A 64 7.86 0.75 7.91
C HIS A 64 7.09 -0.18 8.85
N GLU A 65 7.66 -1.36 9.14
CA GLU A 65 6.95 -2.34 9.96
C GLU A 65 6.60 -1.81 11.34
N ASP A 66 7.34 -0.83 11.87
CA ASP A 66 7.03 -0.22 13.15
C ASP A 66 5.74 0.60 13.12
N ARG A 67 5.28 0.94 11.92
CA ARG A 67 4.07 1.73 11.72
C ARG A 67 2.93 0.89 11.19
N PHE A 68 3.07 -0.42 11.23
CA PHE A 68 2.06 -1.37 10.77
C PHE A 68 1.68 -2.29 11.92
N ARG A 69 0.38 -2.53 12.07
CA ARG A 69 -0.08 -3.46 13.08
C ARG A 69 -1.20 -4.31 12.51
N LEU A 70 -1.04 -5.62 12.57
CA LEU A 70 -2.09 -6.55 12.19
C LEU A 70 -3.02 -6.71 13.38
N LEU A 71 -4.28 -6.32 13.20
CA LEU A 71 -5.26 -6.34 14.29
C LEU A 71 -6.02 -7.65 14.36
N ALA A 72 -6.21 -8.32 13.23
CA ALA A 72 -6.94 -9.58 13.17
C ALA A 72 -6.62 -10.30 11.88
N GLY A 73 -6.77 -11.62 11.90
CA GLY A 73 -6.71 -12.39 10.66
C GLY A 73 -5.37 -12.97 10.31
N ALA A 74 -4.46 -13.09 11.26
CA ALA A 74 -3.17 -13.73 10.96
C ALA A 74 -3.37 -15.12 10.36
N ASP A 75 -4.37 -15.85 10.84
CA ASP A 75 -4.66 -17.19 10.35
C ASP A 75 -5.49 -17.19 9.06
N ALA A 76 -5.98 -16.04 8.65
CA ALA A 76 -6.71 -15.88 7.38
C ALA A 76 -5.80 -15.47 6.24
N LEU A 77 -4.55 -15.12 6.53
CA LEU A 77 -3.60 -14.70 5.51
C LEU A 77 -2.91 -15.92 4.91
N THR A 78 -2.79 -15.90 3.58
CA THR A 78 -1.97 -16.85 2.85
C THR A 78 -0.78 -16.09 2.29
N GLU A 79 0.39 -16.74 2.31
CA GLU A 79 1.62 -16.12 1.83
C GLU A 79 2.03 -16.76 0.52
N TYR A 80 2.42 -15.92 -0.45
CA TYR A 80 2.91 -16.37 -1.74
C TYR A 80 4.28 -15.76 -2.01
N ARG A 81 5.25 -16.58 -2.42
CA ARG A 81 6.61 -16.15 -2.77
C ARG A 81 6.98 -16.73 -4.13
N PHE A 82 7.83 -16.02 -4.85
CA PHE A 82 8.32 -16.48 -6.14
C PHE A 82 9.69 -15.86 -6.42
N HIS A 83 10.38 -16.33 -7.48
CA HIS A 83 11.75 -15.89 -7.83
C HIS A 83 12.69 -16.04 -6.65
N THR A 84 13.25 -14.93 -6.14
CA THR A 84 14.18 -14.95 -5.03
C THR A 84 13.51 -15.36 -3.72
N GLN A 85 12.18 -15.37 -3.70
CA GLN A 85 11.37 -15.69 -2.51
C GLN A 85 11.62 -14.74 -1.34
N THR A 86 12.15 -13.55 -1.62
CA THR A 86 12.40 -12.55 -0.59
C THR A 86 11.14 -11.74 -0.29
N ALA A 87 10.43 -11.31 -1.34
CA ALA A 87 9.18 -10.60 -1.14
C ALA A 87 8.11 -11.57 -0.68
N ARG A 88 7.32 -11.14 0.29
CA ARG A 88 6.27 -11.97 0.88
C ARG A 88 4.92 -11.32 0.59
N HIS A 89 4.17 -11.94 -0.30
CA HIS A 89 2.88 -11.43 -0.74
C HIS A 89 1.78 -12.12 0.03
N PHE A 90 0.90 -11.34 0.64
CA PHE A 90 -0.17 -11.88 1.47
C PHE A 90 -1.51 -11.64 0.82
N PHE A 91 -2.42 -12.56 1.00
CA PHE A 91 -3.81 -12.36 0.58
C PHE A 91 -4.73 -13.13 1.52
N CYS A 92 -5.98 -12.65 1.60
CA CYS A 92 -6.97 -13.30 2.44
C CYS A 92 -7.41 -14.61 1.79
N LYS A 93 -7.28 -15.72 2.51
CA LYS A 93 -7.65 -17.02 1.95
C LYS A 93 -9.15 -17.17 1.75
N THR A 94 -9.95 -16.32 2.37
CA THR A 94 -11.40 -16.39 2.27
C THR A 94 -11.94 -15.57 1.11
N CYS A 95 -11.51 -14.30 0.98
CA CYS A 95 -12.04 -13.44 -0.09
C CYS A 95 -11.04 -13.17 -1.21
N GLY A 96 -9.77 -13.57 -1.05
CA GLY A 96 -8.77 -13.42 -2.09
C GLY A 96 -8.16 -12.03 -2.23
N ILE A 97 -8.60 -11.06 -1.44
CA ILE A 97 -8.09 -9.70 -1.57
C ILE A 97 -6.66 -9.62 -1.01
N TYR A 98 -5.82 -8.89 -1.73
CA TYR A 98 -4.45 -8.60 -1.34
C TYR A 98 -4.44 -7.31 -0.51
N PRO A 99 -4.15 -7.39 0.81
CA PRO A 99 -4.10 -6.17 1.63
C PRO A 99 -2.71 -5.54 1.69
N PHE A 100 -1.66 -6.35 1.67
CA PHE A 100 -0.29 -5.84 1.78
C PHE A 100 0.71 -6.90 1.40
N HIS A 101 1.95 -6.46 1.20
CA HIS A 101 3.07 -7.39 1.01
C HIS A 101 4.30 -6.82 1.71
N ARG A 102 5.24 -7.72 2.04
CA ARG A 102 6.55 -7.31 2.56
C ARG A 102 7.48 -7.15 1.37
N LYS A 103 8.17 -6.02 1.30
CA LYS A 103 8.93 -5.65 0.12
C LYS A 103 10.20 -6.47 0.00
N ARG A 104 10.68 -6.65 -1.24
CA ARG A 104 11.86 -7.45 -1.52
C ARG A 104 13.14 -6.71 -1.16
N VAL A 105 13.28 -5.47 -1.63
CA VAL A 105 14.53 -4.73 -1.49
C VAL A 105 14.70 -4.20 -0.07
N THR A 106 13.59 -3.81 0.55
CA THR A 106 13.59 -3.30 1.91
C THR A 106 12.62 -4.11 2.76
N PRO A 107 13.05 -5.30 3.24
CA PRO A 107 12.10 -6.21 3.93
C PRO A 107 11.48 -5.64 5.19
N GLU A 108 12.08 -4.61 5.77
CA GLU A 108 11.50 -3.94 6.93
C GLU A 108 10.32 -3.04 6.56
N HIS A 109 10.02 -2.91 5.27
CA HIS A 109 8.89 -2.11 4.80
C HIS A 109 7.82 -3.00 4.19
N LEU A 110 6.57 -2.54 4.31
CA LEU A 110 5.42 -3.18 3.67
C LEU A 110 4.84 -2.25 2.61
N GLY A 111 4.31 -2.84 1.56
CA GLY A 111 3.51 -2.12 0.58
C GLY A 111 2.05 -2.38 0.91
N ILE A 112 1.32 -1.32 1.23
CA ILE A 112 -0.06 -1.41 1.68
C ILE A 112 -0.97 -1.07 0.51
N ASN A 113 -1.94 -1.94 0.22
CA ASN A 113 -2.95 -1.66 -0.80
C ASN A 113 -3.89 -0.60 -0.25
N VAL A 114 -3.77 0.63 -0.78
CA VAL A 114 -4.51 1.76 -0.21
C VAL A 114 -6.02 1.63 -0.42
N PHE A 115 -6.46 0.81 -1.37
CA PHE A 115 -7.89 0.59 -1.57
C PHE A 115 -8.51 -0.29 -0.48
N CYS A 116 -7.68 -0.89 0.37
CA CYS A 116 -8.16 -1.59 1.56
C CYS A 116 -8.35 -0.66 2.75
N LEU A 117 -7.87 0.59 2.65
CA LEU A 117 -7.96 1.53 3.78
C LEU A 117 -9.35 2.14 3.86
N GLU A 118 -9.84 2.31 5.10
CA GLU A 118 -11.12 2.95 5.35
C GLU A 118 -10.97 4.46 5.22
N ASN A 119 -11.97 5.10 4.61
CA ASN A 119 -12.04 6.56 4.53
C ASN A 119 -10.81 7.20 3.90
N PHE A 120 -10.24 6.53 2.90
CA PHE A 120 -9.03 7.02 2.25
C PHE A 120 -9.34 7.52 0.84
N ASP A 121 -8.81 8.69 0.50
CA ASP A 121 -8.94 9.28 -0.82
C ASP A 121 -7.53 9.50 -1.36
N PRO A 122 -7.14 8.85 -2.48
CA PRO A 122 -5.81 9.03 -3.04
C PRO A 122 -5.59 10.34 -3.76
N ALA A 123 -6.62 11.15 -3.94
CA ALA A 123 -6.50 12.40 -4.70
C ALA A 123 -5.44 13.31 -4.09
N GLY A 124 -4.61 13.89 -4.94
CA GLY A 124 -3.60 14.86 -4.51
C GLY A 124 -2.31 14.23 -4.02
N ILE A 125 -2.22 12.92 -3.91
CA ILE A 125 -0.99 12.27 -3.51
C ILE A 125 -0.21 11.87 -4.76
N PRO A 126 1.09 12.21 -4.86
CA PRO A 126 1.88 11.83 -6.04
C PRO A 126 1.97 10.31 -6.17
N VAL A 127 1.95 9.84 -7.41
CA VAL A 127 2.07 8.41 -7.71
C VAL A 127 3.37 8.20 -8.47
N ARG A 128 4.21 7.28 -8.00
CA ARG A 128 5.45 6.89 -8.67
C ARG A 128 5.33 5.44 -9.14
N HIS A 129 5.66 5.24 -10.40
CA HIS A 129 5.69 3.88 -10.95
C HIS A 129 7.06 3.27 -10.72
N THR A 130 7.09 2.07 -10.16
CA THR A 130 8.34 1.38 -9.90
C THR A 130 8.57 0.30 -10.94
N ASP A 131 9.84 0.12 -11.33
CA ASP A 131 10.21 -0.85 -12.35
C ASP A 131 10.55 -2.18 -11.67
N GLY A 132 9.52 -2.94 -11.35
CA GLY A 132 9.73 -4.23 -10.72
C GLY A 132 10.28 -5.27 -11.69
N VAL A 133 10.09 -5.07 -12.98
CA VAL A 133 10.63 -5.99 -13.99
C VAL A 133 12.15 -5.95 -13.96
N GLY A 134 12.74 -4.77 -13.82
CA GLY A 134 14.18 -4.64 -13.77
C GLY A 134 14.80 -5.03 -12.45
N MET A 135 13.99 -5.37 -11.45
CA MET A 135 14.49 -5.67 -10.11
C MET A 135 14.59 -7.16 -9.81
N LYS A 136 14.58 -7.99 -10.81
CA LYS A 136 14.65 -9.44 -10.62
C LYS A 136 16.01 -9.93 -10.18
#